data_3ace77285abaac372a0135b21b99994e
#
_entry.id   3ace77285abaac372a0135b21b99994e
#
_cell.length_a   1.000
_cell.length_b   1.000
_cell.length_c   1.000
_cell.angle_alpha   90.00
_cell.angle_beta   90.00
_cell.angle_gamma   90.00
#
_symmetry.space_group_name_H-M   'P 1'
#
loop_
_entity.id
_entity.type
_entity.pdbx_description
1 polymer ?
#
loop_
_entity_poly.entity_id
_entity_poly.type
_entity_poly.pdbx_seq_one_letter_code
_entity_poly.pdbx_strand_id
1 'polypeptide(L)'
;MKRILVTGANKGIGLATVENLLQNHPDTFLILGSRDEKRGEEALELLTLKEPKWADRLMMLAIDVSSDDSVNIAAKTVVSSFEMDAKPLYGIINNAGIGSSSIGLEPTLQVNTWGIHRVCEAFVPLLEASGRIV
;
A
#
# COMPACT_ATOMS: atom_id res chain seq x y z
N MET A 1 -9.02 -1.27 14.60
CA MET A 1 -7.82 -1.80 13.92
C MET A 1 -7.03 -0.68 13.30
N LYS A 2 -5.72 -0.75 13.38
CA LYS A 2 -4.81 0.17 12.70
C LYS A 2 -4.67 -0.23 11.24
N ARG A 3 -5.13 0.60 10.32
CA ARG A 3 -5.04 0.33 8.88
C ARG A 3 -3.76 0.91 8.31
N ILE A 4 -2.97 0.07 7.63
CA ILE A 4 -1.64 0.43 7.11
C ILE A 4 -1.58 0.14 5.61
N LEU A 5 -1.31 1.17 4.82
CA LEU A 5 -1.02 1.04 3.38
C LEU A 5 0.47 0.73 3.19
N VAL A 6 0.77 -0.31 2.42
CA VAL A 6 2.14 -0.64 1.98
C VAL A 6 2.18 -0.59 0.45
N THR A 7 2.90 0.36 -0.14
CA THR A 7 3.03 0.44 -1.59
C THR A 7 4.06 -0.56 -2.12
N GLY A 8 3.86 -1.06 -3.34
CA GLY A 8 4.77 -2.06 -3.94
C GLY A 8 4.85 -3.37 -3.18
N ALA A 9 3.73 -3.81 -2.61
CA ALA A 9 3.68 -4.92 -1.66
C ALA A 9 3.35 -6.30 -2.27
N ASN A 10 3.30 -6.41 -3.60
CA ASN A 10 3.00 -7.67 -4.29
C ASN A 10 4.17 -8.67 -4.30
N LYS A 11 5.36 -8.24 -3.92
CA LYS A 11 6.58 -9.07 -3.89
C LYS A 11 7.66 -8.48 -2.97
N GLY A 12 8.75 -9.23 -2.77
CA GLY A 12 9.97 -8.76 -2.12
C GLY A 12 9.75 -8.22 -0.72
N ILE A 13 10.42 -7.11 -0.39
CA ILE A 13 10.40 -6.50 0.94
C ILE A 13 8.99 -6.04 1.33
N GLY A 14 8.23 -5.46 0.41
CA GLY A 14 6.86 -5.00 0.69
C GLY A 14 5.93 -6.14 1.08
N LEU A 15 5.97 -7.26 0.37
CA LEU A 15 5.18 -8.46 0.70
C LEU A 15 5.60 -9.06 2.04
N ALA A 16 6.91 -9.16 2.29
CA ALA A 16 7.45 -9.64 3.57
C ALA A 16 7.05 -8.71 4.74
N THR A 17 6.98 -7.41 4.50
CA THR A 17 6.50 -6.44 5.50
C THR A 17 5.03 -6.65 5.82
N VAL A 18 4.17 -6.83 4.81
CA VAL A 18 2.74 -7.13 5.01
C VAL A 18 2.58 -8.41 5.81
N GLU A 19 3.26 -9.48 5.43
CA GLU A 19 3.22 -10.76 6.12
C GLU A 19 3.66 -10.64 7.59
N ASN A 20 4.78 -9.97 7.84
CA ASN A 20 5.30 -9.77 9.19
C ASN A 20 4.33 -8.99 10.08
N LEU A 21 3.70 -7.94 9.55
CA LEU A 21 2.71 -7.16 10.28
C LEU A 21 1.45 -7.98 10.59
N LEU A 22 0.96 -8.76 9.64
CA LEU A 22 -0.18 -9.66 9.86
C LEU A 22 0.09 -10.70 10.94
N GLN A 23 1.31 -11.24 10.97
CA GLN A 23 1.73 -12.27 11.89
C GLN A 23 1.93 -11.75 13.32
N ASN A 24 2.58 -10.59 13.47
CA ASN A 24 3.04 -10.09 14.77
C ASN A 24 2.13 -9.00 15.36
N HIS A 25 1.22 -8.42 14.59
CA HIS A 25 0.34 -7.33 15.02
C HIS A 25 -1.13 -7.64 14.69
N PRO A 26 -1.82 -8.41 15.56
CA PRO A 26 -3.20 -8.84 15.29
C PRO A 26 -4.22 -7.69 15.26
N ASP A 27 -3.86 -6.52 15.76
CA ASP A 27 -4.67 -5.30 15.75
C ASP A 27 -4.50 -4.44 14.47
N THR A 28 -3.84 -4.99 13.44
CA THR A 28 -3.63 -4.29 12.15
C THR A 28 -4.50 -4.85 11.04
N PHE A 29 -4.92 -3.96 10.14
CA PHE A 29 -5.50 -4.27 8.84
C PHE A 29 -4.54 -3.76 7.75
N LEU A 30 -4.13 -4.61 6.82
CA LEU A 30 -3.14 -4.29 5.80
C LEU A 30 -3.80 -4.01 4.45
N ILE A 31 -3.38 -2.92 3.82
CA ILE A 31 -3.76 -2.56 2.46
C ILE A 31 -2.52 -2.80 1.58
N LEU A 32 -2.56 -3.89 0.83
CA LEU A 32 -1.50 -4.34 -0.05
C LEU A 32 -1.57 -3.56 -1.37
N GLY A 33 -0.74 -2.53 -1.51
CA GLY A 33 -0.67 -1.72 -2.73
C GLY A 33 0.16 -2.39 -3.81
N SER A 34 -0.40 -2.53 -5.01
CA SER A 34 0.29 -3.10 -6.18
C SER A 34 -0.06 -2.33 -7.44
N ARG A 35 0.96 -2.03 -8.27
CA ARG A 35 0.76 -1.45 -9.60
C ARG A 35 0.08 -2.41 -10.56
N ASP A 36 0.44 -3.68 -10.48
CA ASP A 36 -0.12 -4.76 -11.28
C ASP A 36 -1.21 -5.45 -10.47
N GLU A 37 -2.47 -5.32 -10.89
CA GLU A 37 -3.62 -5.88 -10.17
C GLU A 37 -3.54 -7.39 -10.05
N LYS A 38 -3.18 -8.09 -11.15
CA LYS A 38 -3.06 -9.54 -11.15
C LYS A 38 -2.03 -10.04 -10.14
N ARG A 39 -0.85 -9.43 -10.12
CA ARG A 39 0.21 -9.77 -9.14
C ARG A 39 -0.20 -9.41 -7.72
N GLY A 40 -0.95 -8.33 -7.55
CA GLY A 40 -1.51 -7.94 -6.25
C GLY A 40 -2.50 -8.98 -5.72
N GLU A 41 -3.41 -9.46 -6.56
CA GLU A 41 -4.38 -10.51 -6.22
C GLU A 41 -3.68 -11.85 -5.93
N GLU A 42 -2.69 -12.25 -6.72
CA GLU A 42 -1.87 -13.44 -6.47
C GLU A 42 -1.15 -13.37 -5.13
N ALA A 43 -0.63 -12.20 -4.75
CA ALA A 43 0.02 -11.99 -3.46
C ALA A 43 -0.98 -12.07 -2.29
N LEU A 44 -2.17 -11.51 -2.45
CA LEU A 44 -3.26 -11.59 -1.47
C LEU A 44 -3.69 -13.04 -1.29
N GLU A 45 -3.90 -13.79 -2.37
CA GLU A 45 -4.25 -15.20 -2.34
C GLU A 45 -3.18 -16.04 -1.62
N LEU A 46 -1.90 -15.80 -1.94
CA LEU A 46 -0.77 -16.48 -1.30
C LEU A 46 -0.77 -16.29 0.22
N LEU A 47 -1.01 -15.08 0.70
CA LEU A 47 -1.06 -14.78 2.13
C LEU A 47 -2.28 -15.43 2.80
N THR A 48 -3.44 -15.38 2.17
CA THR A 48 -4.68 -15.97 2.72
C THR A 48 -4.68 -17.49 2.69
N LEU A 49 -4.02 -18.11 1.73
CA LEU A 49 -3.78 -19.57 1.72
C LEU A 49 -2.82 -19.99 2.83
N LYS A 50 -1.81 -19.18 3.12
CA LYS A 50 -0.84 -19.44 4.18
C LYS A 50 -1.48 -19.38 5.56
N GLU A 51 -2.33 -18.39 5.81
CA GLU A 51 -3.07 -18.24 7.06
C GLU A 51 -4.47 -17.65 6.76
N PRO A 52 -5.51 -18.49 6.69
CA PRO A 52 -6.87 -18.07 6.33
C PRO A 52 -7.45 -16.95 7.19
N LYS A 53 -7.01 -16.82 8.46
CA LYS A 53 -7.47 -15.77 9.37
C LYS A 53 -7.04 -14.36 8.93
N TRP A 54 -6.06 -14.26 8.03
CA TRP A 54 -5.63 -12.96 7.52
C TRP A 54 -6.60 -12.36 6.49
N ALA A 55 -7.48 -13.18 5.90
CA ALA A 55 -8.48 -12.71 4.93
C ALA A 55 -9.32 -11.54 5.43
N ASP A 56 -9.67 -11.53 6.72
CA ASP A 56 -10.50 -10.47 7.33
C ASP A 56 -9.70 -9.20 7.66
N ARG A 57 -8.37 -9.23 7.47
CA ARG A 57 -7.45 -8.15 7.83
C ARG A 57 -6.54 -7.71 6.68
N LEU A 58 -6.92 -8.03 5.45
CA LEU A 58 -6.11 -7.77 4.27
C LEU A 58 -7.00 -7.39 3.08
N MET A 59 -6.61 -6.36 2.35
CA MET A 59 -7.19 -6.05 1.04
C MET A 59 -6.09 -5.66 0.05
N MET A 60 -6.34 -5.92 -1.23
CA MET A 60 -5.51 -5.42 -2.32
C MET A 60 -6.00 -4.05 -2.77
N LEU A 61 -5.07 -3.16 -3.10
CA LEU A 61 -5.32 -1.84 -3.66
C LEU A 61 -4.47 -1.63 -4.92
N ALA A 62 -5.12 -1.43 -6.05
CA ALA A 62 -4.42 -1.06 -7.27
C ALA A 62 -3.87 0.38 -7.12
N ILE A 63 -2.55 0.53 -7.21
CA ILE A 63 -1.88 1.83 -7.10
C ILE A 63 -0.55 1.83 -7.84
N ASP A 64 -0.45 2.67 -8.87
CA ASP A 64 0.79 3.03 -9.55
C ASP A 64 1.27 4.39 -9.04
N VAL A 65 2.32 4.39 -8.24
CA VAL A 65 2.85 5.62 -7.63
C VAL A 65 3.45 6.60 -8.64
N SER A 66 3.70 6.17 -9.88
CA SER A 66 4.17 7.03 -10.96
C SER A 66 3.04 7.78 -11.69
N SER A 67 1.78 7.53 -11.34
CA SER A 67 0.59 8.10 -11.98
C SER A 67 -0.26 8.87 -10.98
N ASP A 68 -0.46 10.17 -11.21
CA ASP A 68 -1.34 11.02 -10.39
C ASP A 68 -2.77 10.48 -10.35
N ASP A 69 -3.31 10.06 -11.52
CA ASP A 69 -4.67 9.52 -11.61
C ASP A 69 -4.81 8.23 -10.82
N SER A 70 -3.85 7.30 -10.94
CA SER A 70 -3.87 6.03 -10.21
C SER A 70 -3.84 6.26 -8.69
N VAL A 71 -2.98 7.14 -8.21
CA VAL A 71 -2.87 7.48 -6.78
C VAL A 71 -4.16 8.13 -6.27
N ASN A 72 -4.75 9.04 -7.04
CA ASN A 72 -6.01 9.69 -6.66
C ASN A 72 -7.19 8.71 -6.63
N ILE A 73 -7.27 7.80 -7.60
CA ILE A 73 -8.30 6.73 -7.61
C ILE A 73 -8.11 5.82 -6.41
N ALA A 74 -6.88 5.41 -6.11
CA ALA A 74 -6.56 4.57 -4.96
C ALA A 74 -6.97 5.24 -3.63
N ALA A 75 -6.72 6.53 -3.46
CA ALA A 75 -7.16 7.27 -2.27
C ALA A 75 -8.68 7.29 -2.13
N LYS A 76 -9.42 7.52 -3.22
CA LYS A 76 -10.90 7.45 -3.23
C LYS A 76 -11.40 6.04 -2.89
N THR A 77 -10.73 5.00 -3.38
CA THR A 77 -11.06 3.61 -3.06
C THR A 77 -10.92 3.34 -1.57
N VAL A 78 -9.84 3.82 -0.93
CA VAL A 78 -9.67 3.70 0.52
C VAL A 78 -10.78 4.42 1.28
N VAL A 79 -11.13 5.65 0.89
CA VAL A 79 -12.23 6.40 1.51
C VAL A 79 -13.56 5.63 1.40
N SER A 80 -13.90 5.11 0.23
CA SER A 80 -15.15 4.35 0.03
C SER A 80 -15.16 2.99 0.72
N SER A 81 -14.00 2.34 0.87
CA SER A 81 -13.90 1.06 1.58
C SER A 81 -14.10 1.20 3.11
N PHE A 82 -13.84 2.39 3.64
CA PHE A 82 -13.92 2.70 5.07
C PHE A 82 -14.74 3.97 5.34
N GLU A 83 -15.83 4.15 4.61
CA GLU A 83 -16.65 5.37 4.57
C GLU A 83 -17.21 5.83 5.93
N MET A 84 -17.26 4.95 6.93
CA MET A 84 -17.63 5.30 8.30
C MET A 84 -16.52 5.99 9.10
N ASP A 85 -15.32 6.09 8.52
CA ASP A 85 -14.15 6.64 9.19
C ASP A 85 -13.53 7.77 8.36
N ALA A 86 -13.62 8.99 8.86
CA ALA A 86 -13.07 10.18 8.17
C ALA A 86 -11.53 10.17 8.06
N LYS A 87 -10.86 9.41 8.91
CA LYS A 87 -9.40 9.26 8.96
C LYS A 87 -9.04 7.77 9.00
N PRO A 88 -9.27 7.03 7.90
CA PRO A 88 -9.23 5.57 7.91
C PRO A 88 -7.83 4.97 8.08
N LEU A 89 -6.75 5.74 7.94
CA LEU A 89 -5.40 5.21 7.95
C LEU A 89 -4.64 5.54 9.24
N TYR A 90 -3.95 4.54 9.76
CA TYR A 90 -2.93 4.68 10.81
C TYR A 90 -1.52 4.83 10.21
N GLY A 91 -1.21 4.19 9.10
CA GLY A 91 0.14 4.19 8.55
C GLY A 91 0.22 4.13 7.04
N ILE A 92 1.29 4.72 6.52
CA ILE A 92 1.69 4.63 5.12
C ILE A 92 3.15 4.17 5.09
N ILE A 93 3.42 3.06 4.42
CA ILE A 93 4.77 2.56 4.17
C ILE A 93 5.07 2.73 2.68
N ASN A 94 5.92 3.71 2.35
CA ASN A 94 6.36 4.00 1.00
C ASN A 94 7.47 3.02 0.59
N ASN A 95 7.08 1.80 0.21
CA ASN A 95 8.01 0.75 -0.19
C ASN A 95 8.19 0.64 -1.71
N ALA A 96 7.23 1.10 -2.52
CA ALA A 96 7.34 1.04 -3.97
C ALA A 96 8.61 1.75 -4.45
N GLY A 97 9.41 1.05 -5.26
CA GLY A 97 10.65 1.56 -5.80
C GLY A 97 11.09 0.72 -6.99
N ILE A 98 11.85 1.35 -7.87
CA ILE A 98 12.52 0.69 -8.98
C ILE A 98 14.02 1.03 -8.96
N GLY A 99 14.83 0.12 -9.42
CA GLY A 99 16.28 0.31 -9.51
C GLY A 99 16.85 -0.57 -10.60
N SER A 100 17.28 0.05 -11.68
CA SER A 100 18.04 -0.60 -12.74
C SER A 100 18.71 0.48 -13.57
N SER A 101 19.99 0.30 -13.85
CA SER A 101 20.75 1.19 -14.75
C SER A 101 20.18 1.24 -16.17
N SER A 102 19.41 0.22 -16.57
CA SER A 102 18.78 0.13 -17.90
C SER A 102 17.47 0.93 -18.04
N ILE A 103 16.84 1.32 -16.91
CA ILE A 103 15.55 2.02 -16.93
C ILE A 103 15.73 3.53 -17.15
N GLY A 104 16.87 4.09 -16.71
CA GLY A 104 17.16 5.51 -16.80
C GLY A 104 16.75 6.34 -15.58
N LEU A 105 17.26 7.58 -15.53
CA LEU A 105 17.07 8.47 -14.37
C LEU A 105 15.63 8.94 -14.21
N GLU A 106 14.99 9.41 -15.28
CA GLU A 106 13.64 10.00 -15.21
C GLU A 106 12.60 9.00 -14.69
N PRO A 107 12.44 7.78 -15.23
CA PRO A 107 11.51 6.80 -14.67
C PRO A 107 11.82 6.43 -13.22
N THR A 108 13.10 6.36 -12.85
CA THR A 108 13.53 6.10 -11.48
C THR A 108 13.08 7.20 -10.52
N LEU A 109 13.25 8.46 -10.89
CA LEU A 109 12.79 9.61 -10.11
C LEU A 109 11.26 9.66 -10.00
N GLN A 110 10.55 9.34 -11.08
CA GLN A 110 9.06 9.32 -11.09
C GLN A 110 8.49 8.33 -10.08
N VAL A 111 9.15 7.21 -9.84
CA VAL A 111 8.73 6.22 -8.84
C VAL A 111 9.33 6.55 -7.47
N ASN A 112 10.65 6.64 -7.37
CA ASN A 112 11.36 6.65 -6.09
C ASN A 112 11.33 7.99 -5.35
N THR A 113 11.03 9.08 -6.04
CA THR A 113 10.97 10.43 -5.46
C THR A 113 9.58 11.02 -5.60
N TRP A 114 9.14 11.25 -6.83
CA TRP A 114 7.81 11.84 -7.08
C TRP A 114 6.67 10.91 -6.70
N GLY A 115 6.87 9.58 -6.76
CA GLY A 115 5.90 8.60 -6.30
C GLY A 115 5.59 8.75 -4.81
N ILE A 116 6.61 8.92 -3.97
CA ILE A 116 6.44 9.18 -2.53
C ILE A 116 5.66 10.48 -2.30
N HIS A 117 6.01 11.53 -3.04
CA HIS A 117 5.31 12.83 -2.96
C HIS A 117 3.82 12.67 -3.31
N ARG A 118 3.48 12.01 -4.43
CA ARG A 118 2.09 11.76 -4.84
C ARG A 118 1.29 11.01 -3.77
N VAL A 119 1.88 9.94 -3.22
CA VAL A 119 1.25 9.15 -2.16
C VAL A 119 1.02 10.01 -0.92
N CYS A 120 2.01 10.77 -0.48
CA CYS A 120 1.86 11.66 0.66
C CYS A 120 0.78 12.72 0.43
N GLU A 121 0.77 13.40 -0.71
CA GLU A 121 -0.25 14.40 -1.06
C GLU A 121 -1.68 13.84 -0.97
N ALA A 122 -1.90 12.62 -1.49
CA ALA A 122 -3.22 12.01 -1.55
C ALA A 122 -3.66 11.35 -0.23
N PHE A 123 -2.73 10.74 0.51
CA PHE A 123 -3.06 9.87 1.64
C PHE A 123 -2.80 10.48 3.02
N VAL A 124 -1.94 11.51 3.17
CA VAL A 124 -1.75 12.20 4.45
C VAL A 124 -3.05 12.78 5.00
N PRO A 125 -3.94 13.37 4.18
CA PRO A 125 -5.24 13.82 4.66
C PRO A 125 -6.12 12.71 5.26
N LEU A 126 -5.85 11.45 4.96
CA LEU A 126 -6.58 10.27 5.43
C LEU A 126 -5.97 9.65 6.70
N LEU A 127 -4.81 10.14 7.16
CA LEU A 127 -4.17 9.66 8.38
C LEU A 127 -4.87 10.18 9.64
N GLU A 128 -5.02 9.31 10.62
CA GLU A 128 -5.40 9.71 11.96
C GLU A 128 -4.30 10.55 12.64
N ALA A 129 -4.62 11.27 13.73
CA ALA A 129 -3.70 12.20 14.37
C ALA A 129 -2.41 11.53 14.92
N SER A 130 -2.47 10.25 15.31
CA SER A 130 -1.33 9.45 15.74
C SER A 130 -0.64 8.68 14.60
N GLY A 131 -1.03 8.93 13.36
CA GLY A 131 -0.57 8.22 12.18
C GLY A 131 0.94 8.34 11.90
N ARG A 132 1.46 7.39 11.12
CA ARG A 132 2.89 7.26 10.79
C ARG A 132 3.09 7.22 9.28
N ILE A 133 4.19 7.80 8.83
CA ILE A 133 4.70 7.69 7.46
C ILE A 133 6.13 7.14 7.52
N VAL A 134 6.37 6.12 6.75
CA VAL A 134 7.68 5.47 6.59
C VAL A 134 8.04 5.38 5.11
#